data_51ba5797b1708f226604f0cf7300602d
#
_entry.id   51ba5797b1708f226604f0cf7300602d
#
_cell.length_a   1.000
_cell.length_b   1.000
_cell.length_c   1.000
_cell.angle_alpha   90.00
_cell.angle_beta   90.00
_cell.angle_gamma   90.00
#
_symmetry.space_group_name_H-M   'P 1'
#
loop_
_entity.id
_entity.type
_entity.pdbx_description
1 polymer ?
#
loop_
_entity_poly.entity_id
_entity_poly.type
_entity_poly.pdbx_seq_one_letter_code
_entity_poly.pdbx_strand_id
1 'polypeptide(L)'
;MTDKPFKVSAYMNAIPPGNKNPEKPKLLEYFIQGVQNSGDKGTIISSYAWEPSDVAVLQGFVHPQSKHVPHLNLRRAVLDGQKEIGRRTIIADSNLFLAYDPGNTKTYLRYSYDGIFPNTGEYCDSKIYPQRWANLRDDLQLTLKPYKKYGDYI
;
A
#
# COMPACT_ATOMS: atom_id res chain seq x y z
N MET A 1 8.86 3.89 -30.73
CA MET A 1 8.99 2.65 -29.95
C MET A 1 7.74 2.54 -29.10
N THR A 2 6.86 1.61 -29.38
CA THR A 2 5.69 1.38 -28.52
C THR A 2 6.20 0.59 -27.33
N ASP A 3 6.35 1.28 -26.19
CA ASP A 3 6.73 0.61 -24.95
C ASP A 3 5.70 -0.48 -24.65
N LYS A 4 6.17 -1.67 -24.37
CA LYS A 4 5.30 -2.79 -23.99
C LYS A 4 4.55 -2.39 -22.72
N PRO A 5 3.20 -2.49 -22.69
CA PRO A 5 2.44 -2.13 -21.51
C PRO A 5 2.86 -2.96 -20.30
N PHE A 6 3.00 -2.30 -19.14
CA PHE A 6 3.32 -2.96 -17.88
C PHE A 6 2.20 -3.91 -17.45
N LYS A 7 2.59 -5.05 -16.90
CA LYS A 7 1.66 -5.97 -16.24
C LYS A 7 1.61 -5.63 -14.74
N VAL A 8 0.45 -5.23 -14.26
CA VAL A 8 0.21 -4.90 -12.86
C VAL A 8 -0.81 -5.86 -12.26
N SER A 9 -0.47 -6.52 -11.17
CA SER A 9 -1.31 -7.52 -10.50
C SER A 9 -1.66 -7.08 -9.09
N ALA A 10 -2.96 -6.89 -8.79
CA ALA A 10 -3.45 -6.58 -7.46
C ALA A 10 -4.10 -7.81 -6.82
N TYR A 11 -3.73 -8.13 -5.58
CA TYR A 11 -4.11 -9.37 -4.91
C TYR A 11 -5.27 -9.15 -3.94
N MET A 12 -6.48 -9.51 -4.37
CA MET A 12 -7.69 -9.34 -3.58
C MET A 12 -7.69 -10.21 -2.33
N ASN A 13 -7.26 -11.47 -2.43
CA ASN A 13 -7.19 -12.40 -1.29
C ASN A 13 -6.08 -12.08 -0.28
N ALA A 14 -5.25 -11.07 -0.53
CA ALA A 14 -4.36 -10.49 0.46
C ALA A 14 -5.10 -9.65 1.52
N ILE A 15 -6.35 -9.26 1.25
CA ILE A 15 -7.24 -8.64 2.23
C ILE A 15 -7.78 -9.73 3.17
N PRO A 16 -7.80 -9.51 4.50
CA PRO A 16 -8.32 -10.50 5.45
C PRO A 16 -9.76 -10.90 5.12
N PRO A 17 -10.10 -12.18 5.14
CA PRO A 17 -11.49 -12.60 5.06
C PRO A 17 -12.27 -12.04 6.27
N GLY A 18 -13.50 -11.61 6.04
CA GLY A 18 -14.32 -10.95 7.09
C GLY A 18 -13.90 -9.51 7.40
N ASN A 19 -13.06 -8.90 6.54
CA ASN A 19 -12.76 -7.48 6.63
C ASN A 19 -14.04 -6.64 6.61
N LYS A 20 -14.25 -5.85 7.67
CA LYS A 20 -15.45 -5.00 7.82
C LYS A 20 -15.35 -3.67 7.07
N ASN A 21 -14.18 -3.34 6.51
CA ASN A 21 -13.99 -2.13 5.75
C ASN A 21 -14.29 -2.37 4.27
N PRO A 22 -15.46 -1.91 3.76
CA PRO A 22 -15.86 -2.18 2.37
C PRO A 22 -15.00 -1.42 1.33
N GLU A 23 -14.21 -0.45 1.76
CA GLU A 23 -13.37 0.34 0.85
C GLU A 23 -12.07 -0.37 0.48
N LYS A 24 -11.62 -1.31 1.30
CA LYS A 24 -10.38 -2.04 1.02
C LYS A 24 -10.39 -2.77 -0.32
N PRO A 25 -11.40 -3.56 -0.67
CA PRO A 25 -11.51 -4.16 -2.00
C PRO A 25 -11.59 -3.10 -3.11
N LYS A 26 -12.46 -2.10 -2.94
CA LYS A 26 -12.66 -1.02 -3.92
C LYS A 26 -11.38 -0.27 -4.25
N LEU A 27 -10.50 -0.11 -3.27
CA LEU A 27 -9.22 0.54 -3.48
C LEU A 27 -8.35 -0.21 -4.49
N LEU A 28 -8.27 -1.53 -4.39
CA LEU A 28 -7.55 -2.34 -5.37
C LEU A 28 -8.23 -2.29 -6.75
N GLU A 29 -9.56 -2.27 -6.80
CA GLU A 29 -10.33 -2.13 -8.03
C GLU A 29 -10.04 -0.78 -8.71
N TYR A 30 -10.11 0.33 -7.96
CA TYR A 30 -9.80 1.67 -8.49
C TYR A 30 -8.34 1.80 -8.90
N PHE A 31 -7.42 1.19 -8.17
CA PHE A 31 -6.02 1.17 -8.54
C PHE A 31 -5.83 0.49 -9.92
N ILE A 32 -6.42 -0.69 -10.10
CA ILE A 32 -6.36 -1.43 -11.37
C ILE A 32 -7.06 -0.68 -12.50
N GLN A 33 -8.19 -0.04 -12.23
CA GLN A 33 -8.86 0.82 -13.22
C GLN A 33 -7.95 1.99 -13.66
N GLY A 34 -7.25 2.63 -12.71
CA GLY A 34 -6.26 3.67 -13.02
C GLY A 34 -5.13 3.17 -13.91
N VAL A 35 -4.60 1.96 -13.63
CA VAL A 35 -3.60 1.29 -14.45
C VAL A 35 -4.10 1.06 -15.88
N GLN A 36 -5.32 0.55 -16.02
CA GLN A 36 -5.92 0.29 -17.34
C GLN A 36 -6.17 1.59 -18.11
N ASN A 37 -6.61 2.64 -17.42
CA ASN A 37 -6.82 3.96 -18.03
C ASN A 37 -5.51 4.62 -18.50
N SER A 38 -4.37 4.24 -17.93
CA SER A 38 -3.05 4.69 -18.41
C SER A 38 -2.49 3.89 -19.59
N GLY A 39 -3.21 2.85 -20.03
CA GLY A 39 -2.80 2.00 -21.15
C GLY A 39 -2.02 0.75 -20.74
N ASP A 40 -1.85 0.50 -19.47
CA ASP A 40 -1.18 -0.66 -18.93
C ASP A 40 -2.15 -1.85 -18.67
N LYS A 41 -1.59 -3.02 -18.42
CA LYS A 41 -2.37 -4.26 -18.19
C LYS A 41 -2.57 -4.47 -16.70
N GLY A 42 -3.70 -3.99 -16.17
CA GLY A 42 -4.11 -4.22 -14.79
C GLY A 42 -4.97 -5.48 -14.64
N THR A 43 -4.68 -6.31 -13.66
CA THR A 43 -5.44 -7.54 -13.34
C THR A 43 -5.63 -7.68 -11.83
N ILE A 44 -6.84 -8.09 -11.42
CA ILE A 44 -7.12 -8.50 -10.04
C ILE A 44 -6.94 -10.00 -9.91
N ILE A 45 -6.10 -10.42 -8.97
CA ILE A 45 -5.83 -11.82 -8.65
C ILE A 45 -6.64 -12.19 -7.41
N SER A 46 -7.52 -13.18 -7.57
CA SER A 46 -8.38 -13.72 -6.50
C SER A 46 -7.96 -15.13 -6.06
N SER A 47 -6.78 -15.58 -6.46
CA SER A 47 -6.16 -16.82 -5.97
C SER A 47 -5.27 -16.55 -4.75
N TYR A 48 -4.87 -17.61 -4.05
CA TYR A 48 -3.84 -17.56 -3.00
C TYR A 48 -2.44 -17.89 -3.53
N ALA A 49 -2.24 -17.79 -4.84
CA ALA A 49 -0.95 -18.02 -5.49
C ALA A 49 -0.36 -16.70 -6.01
N TRP A 50 0.96 -16.55 -5.88
CA TRP A 50 1.69 -15.47 -6.53
C TRP A 50 1.85 -15.76 -8.03
N GLU A 51 1.74 -14.73 -8.83
CA GLU A 51 2.00 -14.75 -10.27
C GLU A 51 2.97 -13.63 -10.64
N PRO A 52 3.98 -13.88 -11.50
CA PRO A 52 4.91 -12.86 -11.93
C PRO A 52 4.24 -11.68 -12.63
N SER A 53 4.60 -10.47 -12.23
CA SER A 53 4.15 -9.22 -12.86
C SER A 53 5.23 -8.16 -12.81
N ASP A 54 5.12 -7.11 -13.61
CA ASP A 54 6.07 -5.99 -13.54
C ASP A 54 5.93 -5.21 -12.22
N VAL A 55 4.68 -5.10 -11.72
CA VAL A 55 4.39 -4.53 -10.42
C VAL A 55 3.28 -5.34 -9.75
N ALA A 56 3.48 -5.74 -8.51
CA ALA A 56 2.42 -6.29 -7.66
C ALA A 56 1.84 -5.22 -6.74
N VAL A 57 0.55 -5.35 -6.39
CA VAL A 57 -0.13 -4.43 -5.47
C VAL A 57 -0.78 -5.23 -4.35
N LEU A 58 -0.45 -4.89 -3.12
CA LEU A 58 -0.99 -5.48 -1.90
C LEU A 58 -1.64 -4.43 -1.03
N GLN A 59 -2.66 -4.83 -0.28
CA GLN A 59 -3.17 -4.05 0.81
C GLN A 59 -2.84 -4.67 2.15
N GLY A 60 -2.25 -3.85 3.05
CA GLY A 60 -1.81 -4.26 4.37
C GLY A 60 -0.38 -4.83 4.37
N PHE A 61 0.23 -4.78 5.52
CA PHE A 61 1.63 -5.15 5.70
C PHE A 61 1.88 -6.66 5.81
N VAL A 62 3.13 -7.05 5.60
CA VAL A 62 3.58 -8.42 5.78
C VAL A 62 4.16 -8.56 7.19
N HIS A 63 3.57 -9.46 7.99
CA HIS A 63 4.04 -9.73 9.35
C HIS A 63 5.03 -10.89 9.35
N PRO A 64 6.20 -10.78 10.01
CA PRO A 64 7.23 -11.81 9.98
C PRO A 64 6.80 -13.17 10.54
N GLN A 65 5.85 -13.18 11.48
CA GLN A 65 5.49 -14.38 12.28
C GLN A 65 4.21 -15.10 11.84
N SER A 66 3.57 -14.68 10.74
CA SER A 66 2.25 -15.19 10.35
C SER A 66 2.32 -16.45 9.47
N LYS A 67 2.80 -17.56 10.02
CA LYS A 67 3.00 -18.81 9.26
C LYS A 67 1.73 -19.59 8.89
N HIS A 68 0.58 -19.27 9.46
CA HIS A 68 -0.63 -20.11 9.31
C HIS A 68 -1.88 -19.38 8.82
N VAL A 69 -1.74 -18.14 8.38
CA VAL A 69 -2.86 -17.30 7.95
C VAL A 69 -2.80 -17.11 6.44
N PRO A 70 -3.74 -17.64 5.65
CA PRO A 70 -3.67 -17.67 4.19
C PRO A 70 -3.39 -16.33 3.53
N HIS A 71 -4.10 -15.26 3.91
CA HIS A 71 -3.89 -13.93 3.32
C HIS A 71 -2.52 -13.32 3.68
N LEU A 72 -1.95 -13.65 4.85
CA LEU A 72 -0.62 -13.19 5.23
C LEU A 72 0.48 -13.98 4.54
N ASN A 73 0.25 -15.29 4.33
CA ASN A 73 1.15 -16.13 3.52
C ASN A 73 1.18 -15.66 2.07
N LEU A 74 0.01 -15.29 1.51
CA LEU A 74 -0.06 -14.72 0.17
C LEU A 74 0.74 -13.42 0.06
N ARG A 75 0.59 -12.48 1.02
CA ARG A 75 1.38 -11.23 1.03
C ARG A 75 2.87 -11.50 1.00
N ARG A 76 3.33 -12.46 1.81
CA ARG A 76 4.73 -12.85 1.83
C ARG A 76 5.17 -13.46 0.50
N ALA A 77 4.41 -14.41 -0.04
CA ALA A 77 4.72 -15.05 -1.31
C ALA A 77 4.82 -14.04 -2.46
N VAL A 78 3.93 -13.05 -2.47
CA VAL A 78 3.97 -11.97 -3.47
C VAL A 78 5.23 -11.11 -3.30
N LEU A 79 5.53 -10.68 -2.07
CA LEU A 79 6.70 -9.84 -1.79
C LEU A 79 8.01 -10.55 -2.14
N ASP A 80 8.16 -11.79 -1.66
CA ASP A 80 9.36 -12.58 -1.88
C ASP A 80 9.53 -12.93 -3.37
N GLY A 81 8.44 -13.35 -4.04
CA GLY A 81 8.47 -13.69 -5.46
C GLY A 81 8.78 -12.49 -6.37
N GLN A 82 8.19 -11.33 -6.09
CA GLN A 82 8.53 -10.09 -6.83
C GLN A 82 10.00 -9.70 -6.63
N LYS A 83 10.48 -9.79 -5.41
CA LYS A 83 11.89 -9.51 -5.09
C LYS A 83 12.83 -10.47 -5.80
N GLU A 84 12.50 -11.75 -5.84
CA GLU A 84 13.32 -12.79 -6.50
C GLU A 84 13.49 -12.50 -8.00
N ILE A 85 12.46 -12.00 -8.67
CA ILE A 85 12.52 -11.61 -10.08
C ILE A 85 12.98 -10.17 -10.32
N GLY A 86 13.44 -9.45 -9.28
CA GLY A 86 13.91 -8.07 -9.37
C GLY A 86 12.80 -7.05 -9.65
N ARG A 87 11.56 -7.35 -9.26
CA ARG A 87 10.40 -6.47 -9.44
C ARG A 87 9.91 -5.92 -8.11
N ARG A 88 9.11 -4.85 -8.20
CA ARG A 88 8.63 -4.12 -7.00
C ARG A 88 7.21 -4.54 -6.62
N THR A 89 6.91 -4.37 -5.34
CA THR A 89 5.56 -4.49 -4.80
C THR A 89 5.12 -3.16 -4.20
N ILE A 90 3.99 -2.64 -4.66
CA ILE A 90 3.34 -1.49 -4.01
C ILE A 90 2.49 -2.03 -2.86
N ILE A 91 2.72 -1.49 -1.67
CA ILE A 91 1.93 -1.82 -0.49
C ILE A 91 1.09 -0.61 -0.11
N ALA A 92 -0.23 -0.79 -0.13
CA ALA A 92 -1.19 0.17 0.37
C ALA A 92 -1.55 -0.17 1.82
N ASP A 93 -1.57 0.81 2.69
CA ASP A 93 -1.98 0.63 4.08
C ASP A 93 -2.78 1.82 4.59
N SER A 94 -3.39 1.65 5.74
CA SER A 94 -4.19 2.69 6.36
C SER A 94 -3.35 3.90 6.76
N ASN A 95 -4.01 5.02 6.91
CA ASN A 95 -3.43 6.27 7.37
C ASN A 95 -2.80 6.11 8.77
N LEU A 96 -1.67 6.78 8.99
CA LEU A 96 -0.99 6.83 10.29
C LEU A 96 -1.67 7.72 11.32
N PHE A 97 -2.45 8.70 10.85
CA PHE A 97 -2.95 9.79 11.70
C PHE A 97 -4.43 9.65 12.05
N LEU A 98 -5.19 8.94 11.22
CA LEU A 98 -6.62 8.79 11.39
C LEU A 98 -7.01 7.32 11.37
N ALA A 99 -7.83 6.91 12.32
CA ALA A 99 -8.52 5.63 12.23
C ALA A 99 -9.49 5.66 11.03
N TYR A 100 -9.72 4.47 10.45
CA TYR A 100 -10.73 4.37 9.40
C TYR A 100 -12.10 4.79 9.93
N ASP A 101 -12.69 5.77 9.26
CA ASP A 101 -14.05 6.22 9.49
C ASP A 101 -14.79 6.23 8.13
N PRO A 102 -15.85 5.42 7.97
CA PRO A 102 -16.61 5.35 6.73
C PRO A 102 -17.33 6.66 6.37
N GLY A 103 -17.56 7.54 7.35
CA GLY A 103 -18.12 8.87 7.13
C GLY A 103 -17.08 9.92 6.73
N ASN A 104 -15.79 9.62 6.85
CA ASN A 104 -14.72 10.57 6.57
C ASN A 104 -14.00 10.24 5.24
N THR A 105 -14.36 10.97 4.19
CA THR A 105 -13.72 10.82 2.86
C THR A 105 -12.28 11.33 2.81
N LYS A 106 -11.77 11.92 3.88
CA LYS A 106 -10.38 12.40 4.02
C LYS A 106 -9.46 11.39 4.69
N THR A 107 -9.85 10.13 4.82
CA THR A 107 -8.96 9.07 5.28
C THR A 107 -7.99 8.71 4.16
N TYR A 108 -6.79 9.24 4.25
CA TYR A 108 -5.73 9.01 3.28
C TYR A 108 -5.09 7.64 3.47
N LEU A 109 -4.77 6.99 2.36
CA LEU A 109 -3.92 5.81 2.34
C LEU A 109 -2.47 6.23 2.16
N ARG A 110 -1.58 5.45 2.71
CA ARG A 110 -0.16 5.54 2.39
C ARG A 110 0.22 4.41 1.45
N TYR A 111 1.12 4.73 0.54
CA TYR A 111 1.72 3.78 -0.39
C TYR A 111 3.22 3.78 -0.20
N SER A 112 3.81 2.60 -0.29
CA SER A 112 5.26 2.42 -0.23
C SER A 112 5.67 1.24 -1.09
N TYR A 113 6.94 1.18 -1.45
CA TYR A 113 7.50 0.04 -2.15
C TYR A 113 8.05 -0.98 -1.16
N ASP A 114 7.69 -2.24 -1.34
CA ASP A 114 8.29 -3.43 -0.72
C ASP A 114 8.17 -3.51 0.82
N GLY A 115 7.51 -2.56 1.45
CA GLY A 115 7.24 -2.53 2.89
C GLY A 115 6.55 -1.25 3.29
N ILE A 116 6.04 -1.19 4.53
CA ILE A 116 5.32 -0.01 5.07
C ILE A 116 6.05 0.68 6.23
N PHE A 117 7.12 0.08 6.73
CA PHE A 117 7.94 0.66 7.79
C PHE A 117 9.21 1.27 7.20
N PRO A 118 9.79 2.31 7.83
CA PRO A 118 11.00 2.97 7.31
C PRO A 118 12.20 2.05 7.09
N ASN A 119 12.24 0.93 7.80
CA ASN A 119 13.30 -0.07 7.68
C ASN A 119 13.00 -1.20 6.66
N THR A 120 11.79 -1.23 6.10
CA THR A 120 11.38 -2.29 5.17
C THR A 120 10.78 -1.74 3.88
N GLY A 121 10.33 -0.48 3.88
CA GLY A 121 9.68 0.16 2.75
C GLY A 121 10.45 1.37 2.25
N GLU A 122 10.27 1.66 0.99
CA GLU A 122 10.78 2.85 0.33
C GLU A 122 9.64 3.80 0.03
N TYR A 123 9.66 4.97 0.69
CA TYR A 123 8.58 5.96 0.61
C TYR A 123 8.90 7.13 -0.31
N CYS A 124 10.18 7.41 -0.52
CA CYS A 124 10.62 8.63 -1.17
C CYS A 124 11.23 8.33 -2.52
N ASP A 125 10.82 9.12 -3.50
CA ASP A 125 11.72 9.39 -4.60
C ASP A 125 12.74 10.48 -4.17
N SER A 126 13.68 10.80 -5.05
CA SER A 126 14.70 11.81 -4.82
C SER A 126 14.15 13.24 -4.71
N LYS A 127 12.85 13.45 -4.96
CA LYS A 127 12.21 14.76 -4.96
C LYS A 127 11.26 14.88 -3.77
N ILE A 128 11.56 15.80 -2.88
CA ILE A 128 10.69 16.17 -1.77
C ILE A 128 9.78 17.31 -2.24
N TYR A 129 8.48 17.14 -2.06
CA TYR A 129 7.47 18.16 -2.37
C TYR A 129 6.88 18.73 -1.06
N PRO A 130 7.45 19.81 -0.51
CA PRO A 130 6.99 20.42 0.75
C PRO A 130 5.51 20.80 0.73
N GLN A 131 5.00 21.20 -0.44
CA GLN A 131 3.60 21.56 -0.61
C GLN A 131 2.65 20.40 -0.34
N ARG A 132 3.04 19.17 -0.69
CA ARG A 132 2.23 17.98 -0.39
C ARG A 132 2.05 17.78 1.11
N TRP A 133 3.10 18.01 1.89
CA TRP A 133 3.02 17.96 3.36
C TRP A 133 2.15 19.09 3.90
N ALA A 134 2.31 20.31 3.40
CA ALA A 134 1.52 21.46 3.83
C ALA A 134 0.02 21.21 3.59
N ASN A 135 -0.34 20.75 2.40
CA ASN A 135 -1.73 20.42 2.06
C ASN A 135 -2.29 19.32 2.97
N LEU A 136 -1.55 18.23 3.18
CA LEU A 136 -1.96 17.14 4.05
C LEU A 136 -2.14 17.62 5.50
N ARG A 137 -1.22 18.42 6.01
CA ARG A 137 -1.29 19.01 7.36
C ARG A 137 -2.53 19.88 7.52
N ASP A 138 -2.81 20.73 6.54
CA ASP A 138 -3.92 21.66 6.56
C ASP A 138 -5.27 20.92 6.40
N ASP A 139 -5.33 19.94 5.49
CA ASP A 139 -6.53 19.10 5.29
C ASP A 139 -6.88 18.28 6.54
N LEU A 140 -5.88 17.78 7.25
CA LEU A 140 -6.07 17.01 8.47
C LEU A 140 -6.09 17.88 9.74
N GLN A 141 -5.90 19.18 9.61
CA GLN A 141 -5.79 20.13 10.72
C GLN A 141 -4.75 19.69 11.78
N LEU A 142 -3.60 19.16 11.31
CA LEU A 142 -2.55 18.68 12.18
C LEU A 142 -1.80 19.84 12.82
N THR A 143 -1.76 19.85 14.15
CA THR A 143 -0.95 20.78 14.92
C THR A 143 0.36 20.09 15.31
N LEU A 144 1.48 20.58 14.78
CA LEU A 144 2.79 20.11 15.19
C LEU A 144 3.14 20.69 16.56
N LYS A 145 3.38 19.83 17.54
CA LYS A 145 3.91 20.25 18.83
C LYS A 145 5.42 20.47 18.70
N PRO A 146 5.99 21.46 19.40
CA PRO A 146 7.43 21.63 19.42
C PRO A 146 8.11 20.38 20.01
N TYR A 147 9.27 20.04 19.47
CA TYR A 147 10.08 18.94 19.98
C TYR A 147 10.43 19.20 21.47
N LYS A 148 10.08 18.24 22.33
CA LYS A 148 10.50 18.27 23.73
C LYS A 148 11.87 17.61 23.83
N LYS A 149 12.86 18.36 24.27
CA LYS A 149 14.24 17.88 24.45
C LYS A 149 14.34 16.78 25.53
N TYR A 150 13.39 16.77 26.46
CA TYR A 150 13.24 15.76 27.49
C TYR A 150 11.76 15.33 27.49
N GLY A 151 11.49 14.12 27.10
CA GLY A 151 10.15 13.52 27.15
C GLY A 151 10.02 12.72 28.42
N ASP A 152 9.04 13.03 29.27
CA ASP A 152 8.55 12.06 30.22
C ASP A 152 7.76 11.03 29.42
N TYR A 153 8.26 9.81 29.36
CA TYR A 153 7.48 8.67 28.90
C TYR A 153 6.52 8.31 30.03
N ILE A 154 5.24 8.53 29.81
CA ILE A 154 4.18 8.01 30.67
C ILE A 154 3.79 6.64 30.14
#